data_e7e4e48c09fb98c97a7cf90bf0368106
#
_entry.id   e7e4e48c09fb98c97a7cf90bf0368106
#
_cell.length_a   1.000
_cell.length_b   1.000
_cell.length_c   1.000
_cell.angle_alpha   90.00
_cell.angle_beta   90.00
_cell.angle_gamma   90.00
#
_symmetry.space_group_name_H-M   'P 1'
#
loop_
_entity.id
_entity.type
_entity.pdbx_description
1 polymer ?
#
loop_
_entity_poly.entity_id
_entity_poly.type
_entity_poly.pdbx_seq_one_letter_code
_entity_poly.pdbx_strand_id
1 'polypeptide(L)'
;MTTEELTLYVALQETFERSVDHVTTILSKIPQYKENFYTYDKVWIDTCEGGDFGEVHTEGWDYYAEYRGHFDAEMLTWSDEKLEKYVKGLLDEEKKAEQARKQKLEDAERKEYERLKQKFG
;
A
#
# COMPACT_ATOMS: atom_id res chain seq x y z
N MET A 1 25.48 11.82 24.14
CA MET A 1 24.54 10.69 24.33
C MET A 1 25.09 9.74 25.38
N THR A 2 24.28 9.36 26.33
CA THR A 2 24.66 8.39 27.36
C THR A 2 24.54 6.93 26.83
N THR A 3 25.17 6.00 27.54
CA THR A 3 25.03 4.57 27.21
C THR A 3 23.55 4.11 27.31
N GLU A 4 22.82 4.66 28.30
CA GLU A 4 21.41 4.36 28.49
C GLU A 4 20.58 4.88 27.32
N GLU A 5 20.84 6.10 26.86
CA GLU A 5 20.18 6.68 25.70
C GLU A 5 20.47 5.89 24.43
N LEU A 6 21.70 5.47 24.23
CA LEU A 6 22.07 4.65 23.07
C LEU A 6 21.37 3.28 23.11
N THR A 7 21.32 2.64 24.28
CA THR A 7 20.60 1.37 24.45
C THR A 7 19.12 1.52 24.15
N LEU A 8 18.51 2.60 24.64
CA LEU A 8 17.10 2.90 24.36
C LEU A 8 16.87 3.14 22.86
N TYR A 9 17.74 3.89 22.22
CA TYR A 9 17.64 4.16 20.79
C TYR A 9 17.68 2.88 19.97
N VAL A 10 18.63 1.99 20.25
CA VAL A 10 18.74 0.70 19.54
C VAL A 10 17.48 -0.14 19.75
N ALA A 11 16.97 -0.22 20.99
CA ALA A 11 15.74 -0.95 21.28
C ALA A 11 14.52 -0.38 20.55
N LEU A 12 14.40 0.94 20.50
CA LEU A 12 13.31 1.61 19.76
C LEU A 12 13.44 1.41 18.26
N GLN A 13 14.65 1.40 17.72
CA GLN A 13 14.90 1.14 16.31
C GLN A 13 14.47 -0.28 15.93
N GLU A 14 14.80 -1.28 16.74
CA GLU A 14 14.37 -2.66 16.51
C GLU A 14 12.85 -2.80 16.58
N THR A 15 12.23 -2.13 17.54
CA THR A 15 10.76 -2.09 17.66
C THR A 15 10.13 -1.45 16.44
N PHE A 16 10.71 -0.34 15.97
CA PHE A 16 10.26 0.35 14.77
C PHE A 16 10.32 -0.56 13.54
N GLU A 17 11.45 -1.20 13.30
CA GLU A 17 11.64 -2.11 12.16
C GLU A 17 10.66 -3.27 12.19
N ARG A 18 10.46 -3.90 13.37
CA ARG A 18 9.48 -4.99 13.52
C ARG A 18 8.05 -4.51 13.26
N SER A 19 7.72 -3.32 13.74
CA SER A 19 6.40 -2.73 13.52
C SER A 19 6.15 -2.43 12.04
N VAL A 20 7.17 -1.94 11.32
CA VAL A 20 7.10 -1.73 9.88
C VAL A 20 6.89 -3.05 9.15
N ASP A 21 7.64 -4.09 9.49
CA ASP A 21 7.47 -5.42 8.88
C ASP A 21 6.06 -5.95 9.10
N HIS A 22 5.50 -5.75 10.28
CA HIS A 22 4.16 -6.18 10.61
C HIS A 22 3.10 -5.45 9.76
N VAL A 23 3.18 -4.13 9.69
CA VAL A 23 2.25 -3.31 8.90
C VAL A 23 2.37 -3.62 7.41
N THR A 24 3.58 -3.70 6.87
CA THR A 24 3.79 -3.99 5.45
C THR A 24 3.30 -5.39 5.08
N THR A 25 3.42 -6.36 5.98
CA THR A 25 2.89 -7.71 5.77
C THR A 25 1.38 -7.69 5.61
N ILE A 26 0.69 -6.93 6.44
CA ILE A 26 -0.78 -6.79 6.34
C ILE A 26 -1.18 -6.02 5.09
N LEU A 27 -0.53 -4.89 4.80
CA LEU A 27 -0.80 -4.08 3.61
C LEU A 27 -0.52 -4.83 2.31
N SER A 28 0.41 -5.79 2.34
CA SER A 28 0.78 -6.58 1.16
C SER A 28 -0.31 -7.54 0.67
N LYS A 29 -1.43 -7.62 1.36
CA LYS A 29 -2.64 -8.27 0.85
C LYS A 29 -3.23 -7.49 -0.33
N ILE A 30 -2.90 -6.21 -0.46
CA ILE A 30 -3.25 -5.36 -1.59
C ILE A 30 -2.12 -5.50 -2.63
N PRO A 31 -2.41 -5.88 -3.89
CA PRO A 31 -1.37 -6.14 -4.90
C PRO A 31 -0.37 -5.02 -5.11
N GLN A 32 -0.82 -3.77 -5.11
CA GLN A 32 0.06 -2.62 -5.27
C GLN A 32 1.08 -2.50 -4.14
N TYR A 33 0.64 -2.68 -2.88
CA TYR A 33 1.54 -2.65 -1.73
C TYR A 33 2.46 -3.86 -1.69
N LYS A 34 1.97 -5.03 -2.10
CA LYS A 34 2.80 -6.23 -2.21
C LYS A 34 3.98 -6.02 -3.14
N GLU A 35 3.77 -5.35 -4.26
CA GLU A 35 4.83 -4.99 -5.19
C GLU A 35 5.80 -3.97 -4.57
N ASN A 36 5.28 -2.90 -3.98
CA ASN A 36 6.09 -1.82 -3.41
C ASN A 36 6.94 -2.27 -2.22
N PHE A 37 6.44 -3.20 -1.41
CA PHE A 37 7.12 -3.74 -0.23
C PHE A 37 7.76 -5.09 -0.46
N TYR A 38 7.95 -5.50 -1.70
CA TYR A 38 8.47 -6.82 -2.05
C TYR A 38 9.77 -7.14 -1.33
N THR A 39 10.70 -6.19 -1.32
CA THR A 39 11.92 -6.27 -0.51
C THR A 39 12.36 -4.87 -0.11
N TYR A 40 12.89 -4.72 1.09
CA TYR A 40 13.45 -3.45 1.53
C TYR A 40 14.52 -3.70 2.60
N ASP A 41 15.57 -2.89 2.57
CA ASP A 41 16.66 -2.89 3.56
C ASP A 41 16.82 -1.54 4.24
N LYS A 42 16.13 -0.52 3.74
CA LYS A 42 16.11 0.82 4.34
C LYS A 42 14.68 1.20 4.71
N VAL A 43 14.52 1.70 5.94
CA VAL A 43 13.25 2.16 6.49
C VAL A 43 13.49 3.45 7.27
N TRP A 44 12.68 4.47 7.01
CA TRP A 44 12.78 5.74 7.76
C TRP A 44 11.42 6.43 7.83
N ILE A 45 11.31 7.41 8.74
CA ILE A 45 10.16 8.30 8.82
C ILE A 45 10.55 9.66 8.25
N ASP A 46 9.72 10.17 7.34
CA ASP A 46 9.79 11.53 6.84
C ASP A 46 8.67 12.34 7.50
N THR A 47 9.03 13.22 8.42
CA THR A 47 8.08 14.04 9.19
C THR A 47 7.57 15.24 8.40
N CYS A 48 8.14 15.53 7.23
CA CYS A 48 7.71 16.63 6.37
C CYS A 48 6.56 16.22 5.44
N GLU A 49 6.28 14.92 5.34
CA GLU A 49 5.24 14.35 4.47
C GLU A 49 4.21 13.59 5.31
N GLY A 50 3.00 13.43 4.80
CA GLY A 50 1.97 12.65 5.45
C GLY A 50 1.24 13.39 6.57
N GLY A 51 0.66 12.62 7.51
CA GLY A 51 -0.11 13.14 8.64
C GLY A 51 0.76 13.65 9.80
N ASP A 52 0.18 13.68 11.01
CA ASP A 52 0.80 14.27 12.20
C ASP A 52 2.17 13.67 12.56
N PHE A 53 2.36 12.38 12.30
CA PHE A 53 3.61 11.66 12.58
C PHE A 53 4.50 11.51 11.37
N GLY A 54 4.06 11.99 10.19
CA GLY A 54 4.79 11.83 8.96
C GLY A 54 4.48 10.53 8.24
N GLU A 55 5.36 10.13 7.36
CA GLU A 55 5.19 8.97 6.49
C GLU A 55 6.39 8.03 6.62
N VAL A 56 6.11 6.73 6.71
CA VAL A 56 7.16 5.71 6.69
C VAL A 56 7.50 5.41 5.24
N HIS A 57 8.79 5.44 4.93
CA HIS A 57 9.31 5.08 3.62
C HIS A 57 10.13 3.81 3.71
N THR A 58 10.01 2.97 2.71
CA THR A 58 10.83 1.77 2.54
C THR A 58 11.55 1.83 1.20
N GLU A 59 12.77 1.32 1.14
CA GLU A 59 13.56 1.26 -0.08
C GLU A 59 14.37 -0.01 -0.10
N GLY A 60 14.34 -0.71 -1.22
CA GLY A 60 15.12 -1.91 -1.42
C GLY A 60 15.37 -2.20 -2.89
N TRP A 61 16.30 -3.08 -3.14
CA TRP A 61 16.67 -3.51 -4.48
C TRP A 61 16.77 -5.02 -4.55
N ASP A 62 16.42 -5.58 -5.69
CA ASP A 62 16.82 -6.91 -6.05
C ASP A 62 17.65 -6.85 -7.36
N TYR A 63 17.93 -7.99 -7.93
CA TYR A 63 18.73 -8.06 -9.17
C TYR A 63 18.07 -7.36 -10.36
N TYR A 64 16.74 -7.19 -10.35
CA TYR A 64 15.98 -6.71 -11.50
C TYR A 64 15.40 -5.32 -11.35
N ALA A 65 15.13 -4.88 -10.12
CA ALA A 65 14.37 -3.66 -9.89
C ALA A 65 14.67 -3.01 -8.54
N GLU A 66 14.31 -1.72 -8.46
CA GLU A 66 14.23 -0.96 -7.23
C GLU A 66 12.80 -0.97 -6.74
N TYR A 67 12.62 -1.16 -5.43
CA TYR A 67 11.31 -1.16 -4.79
C TYR A 67 11.22 -0.02 -3.80
N ARG A 68 10.16 0.78 -3.91
CA ARG A 68 9.88 1.88 -2.99
C ARG A 68 8.45 1.80 -2.53
N GLY A 69 8.26 1.87 -1.22
CA GLY A 69 6.96 1.88 -0.61
C GLY A 69 6.84 2.97 0.44
N HIS A 70 5.62 3.32 0.77
CA HIS A 70 5.35 4.27 1.83
C HIS A 70 3.96 4.04 2.41
N PHE A 71 3.79 4.44 3.65
CA PHE A 71 2.50 4.45 4.33
C PHE A 71 2.53 5.48 5.47
N ASP A 72 1.35 5.92 5.90
CA ASP A 72 1.23 6.87 7.00
C ASP A 72 1.80 6.27 8.29
N ALA A 73 2.72 6.98 8.94
CA ALA A 73 3.38 6.50 10.16
C ALA A 73 2.41 6.20 11.30
N GLU A 74 1.26 6.84 11.33
CA GLU A 74 0.21 6.56 12.32
C GLU A 74 -0.24 5.10 12.29
N MET A 75 -0.17 4.44 11.14
CA MET A 75 -0.53 3.02 11.00
C MET A 75 0.30 2.09 11.88
N LEU A 76 1.49 2.53 12.30
CA LEU A 76 2.31 1.77 13.26
C LEU A 76 1.63 1.60 14.62
N THR A 77 0.69 2.50 14.94
CA THR A 77 -0.06 2.48 16.21
C THR A 77 -1.40 1.75 16.12
N TRP A 78 -1.81 1.35 14.92
CA TRP A 78 -3.10 0.70 14.71
C TRP A 78 -3.08 -0.75 15.17
N SER A 79 -4.24 -1.22 15.66
CA SER A 79 -4.45 -2.62 15.94
C SER A 79 -4.51 -3.43 14.63
N ASP A 80 -4.28 -4.72 14.72
CA ASP A 80 -4.40 -5.64 13.57
C ASP A 80 -5.79 -5.58 12.97
N GLU A 81 -6.81 -5.52 13.81
CA GLU A 81 -8.20 -5.41 13.39
C GLU A 81 -8.45 -4.15 12.55
N LYS A 82 -7.91 -3.01 12.97
CA LYS A 82 -8.02 -1.76 12.23
C LYS A 82 -7.28 -1.81 10.90
N LEU A 83 -6.07 -2.37 10.88
CA LEU A 83 -5.30 -2.57 9.66
C LEU A 83 -6.01 -3.48 8.67
N GLU A 84 -6.55 -4.59 9.12
CA GLU A 84 -7.30 -5.54 8.28
C GLU A 84 -8.56 -4.89 7.70
N LYS A 85 -9.26 -4.08 8.48
CA LYS A 85 -10.42 -3.32 8.02
C LYS A 85 -10.06 -2.32 6.94
N TYR A 86 -8.95 -1.63 7.10
CA TYR A 86 -8.42 -0.69 6.10
C TYR A 86 -8.10 -1.41 4.78
N VAL A 87 -7.40 -2.54 4.86
CA VAL A 87 -7.07 -3.39 3.70
C VAL A 87 -8.33 -3.86 2.99
N LYS A 88 -9.30 -4.35 3.74
CA LYS A 88 -10.57 -4.81 3.19
C LYS A 88 -11.30 -3.69 2.45
N GLY A 89 -11.33 -2.49 3.03
CA GLY A 89 -11.93 -1.31 2.41
C GLY A 89 -11.30 -0.98 1.06
N LEU A 90 -9.97 -0.99 0.98
CA LEU A 90 -9.25 -0.72 -0.27
C LEU A 90 -9.47 -1.81 -1.32
N LEU A 91 -9.50 -3.08 -0.92
CA LEU A 91 -9.79 -4.18 -1.82
C LEU A 91 -11.21 -4.11 -2.37
N ASP A 92 -12.19 -3.74 -1.55
CA ASP A 92 -13.58 -3.55 -1.96
C ASP A 92 -13.73 -2.40 -2.95
N GLU A 93 -13.03 -1.29 -2.72
CA GLU A 93 -13.01 -0.14 -3.63
C GLU A 93 -12.40 -0.53 -4.99
N GLU A 94 -11.32 -1.28 -4.98
CA GLU A 94 -10.68 -1.78 -6.21
C GLU A 94 -11.61 -2.69 -7.00
N LYS A 95 -12.33 -3.60 -6.33
CA LYS A 95 -13.33 -4.45 -6.97
C LYS A 95 -14.45 -3.64 -7.61
N LYS A 96 -14.96 -2.64 -6.92
CA LYS A 96 -15.99 -1.74 -7.44
C LYS A 96 -15.51 -0.98 -8.67
N ALA A 97 -14.29 -0.45 -8.61
CA ALA A 97 -13.69 0.26 -9.74
C ALA A 97 -13.50 -0.65 -10.95
N GLU A 98 -13.08 -1.90 -10.73
CA GLU A 98 -12.91 -2.89 -11.77
C GLU A 98 -14.25 -3.28 -12.40
N GLN A 99 -15.27 -3.51 -11.58
CA GLN A 99 -16.63 -3.81 -12.05
C GLN A 99 -17.19 -2.64 -12.86
N ALA A 100 -16.99 -1.40 -12.41
CA ALA A 100 -17.43 -0.22 -13.14
C ALA A 100 -16.74 -0.10 -14.50
N ARG A 101 -15.46 -0.40 -14.58
CA ARG A 101 -14.71 -0.42 -15.85
C ARG A 101 -15.23 -1.50 -16.80
N LYS A 102 -15.49 -2.71 -16.29
CA LYS A 102 -16.08 -3.79 -17.08
C LYS A 102 -17.45 -3.41 -17.60
N GLN A 103 -18.28 -2.81 -16.76
CA GLN A 103 -19.62 -2.38 -17.14
C GLN A 103 -19.58 -1.32 -18.25
N LYS A 104 -18.68 -0.36 -18.14
CA LYS A 104 -18.48 0.65 -19.20
C LYS A 104 -18.04 0.03 -20.52
N LEU A 105 -17.14 -0.95 -20.45
CA LEU A 105 -16.64 -1.66 -21.63
C LEU A 105 -17.76 -2.44 -22.31
N GLU A 106 -18.56 -3.18 -21.53
CA GLU A 106 -19.71 -3.93 -22.03
C GLU A 106 -20.76 -3.01 -22.65
N ASP A 107 -21.05 -1.88 -22.01
CA ASP A 107 -21.98 -0.90 -22.54
C ASP A 107 -21.48 -0.28 -23.85
N ALA A 108 -20.19 0.01 -23.95
CA ALA A 108 -19.58 0.53 -25.18
C ALA A 108 -19.66 -0.51 -26.32
N GLU A 109 -19.36 -1.78 -26.03
CA GLU A 109 -19.48 -2.88 -27.00
C GLU A 109 -20.92 -3.07 -27.46
N ARG A 110 -21.87 -3.00 -26.54
CA ARG A 110 -23.31 -3.10 -26.86
C ARG A 110 -23.75 -1.98 -27.77
N LYS A 111 -23.37 -0.74 -27.48
CA LYS A 111 -23.68 0.42 -28.32
C LYS A 111 -23.08 0.28 -29.71
N GLU A 112 -21.86 -0.19 -29.80
CA GLU A 112 -21.19 -0.42 -31.08
C GLU A 112 -21.92 -1.51 -31.89
N TYR A 113 -22.31 -2.58 -31.24
CA TYR A 113 -23.08 -3.67 -31.86
C TYR A 113 -24.43 -3.17 -32.38
N GLU A 114 -25.17 -2.41 -31.59
CA GLU A 114 -26.46 -1.83 -32.00
C GLU A 114 -26.29 -0.88 -33.17
N ARG A 115 -25.26 -0.05 -33.16
CA ARG A 115 -24.95 0.85 -34.25
C ARG A 115 -24.68 0.11 -35.56
N LEU A 116 -23.87 -0.93 -35.51
CA LEU A 116 -23.56 -1.78 -36.66
C LEU A 116 -24.82 -2.52 -37.16
N LYS A 117 -25.64 -3.01 -36.27
CA LYS A 117 -26.87 -3.70 -36.57
C LYS A 117 -27.86 -2.76 -37.30
N GLN A 118 -28.02 -1.52 -36.87
CA GLN A 118 -28.84 -0.51 -37.52
C GLN A 118 -28.30 -0.14 -38.91
N LYS A 119 -26.97 -0.10 -39.04
CA LYS A 119 -26.32 0.26 -40.32
C LYS A 119 -26.46 -0.81 -41.38
N PHE A 120 -26.39 -2.08 -40.99
CA PHE A 120 -26.35 -3.22 -41.91
C PHE A 120 -27.60 -4.12 -41.85
N GLY A 121 -28.47 -3.83 -40.93
CA GLY A 121 -29.68 -4.64 -40.74
C GLY A 121 -30.90 -4.07 -41.31
#